data_7e2185c160a520d54a72cf6635c56e56
#
_entry.id   7e2185c160a520d54a72cf6635c56e56
#
_cell.length_a   1.000
_cell.length_b   1.000
_cell.length_c   1.000
_cell.angle_alpha   90.00
_cell.angle_beta   90.00
_cell.angle_gamma   90.00
#
_symmetry.space_group_name_H-M   'P 1'
#
loop_
_entity.id
_entity.type
_entity.pdbx_description
1 polymer ?
#
loop_
_entity_poly.entity_id
_entity_poly.type
_entity_poly.pdbx_seq_one_letter_code
_entity_poly.pdbx_strand_id
1 'polypeptide(L)'
;MFPLADWDIKEEIRLVDFDPLAGIRTKTSILCRHIQTLFHFRLVARRLELLIMSGRGKGKAKGTKSKSRSSRAGLQFPVGRIHRLLRKGNYAERVGAGAPVYLAAVLEYLSAEILELAGNAARDNKKSRIIPRHLQLAVRNDEELNKLLAGVTIAQGGVLPNIQAVL
;
A
#
# COMPACT_ATOMS: atom_id res chain seq x y z
N MET A 1 4.13 -30.58 -10.06
CA MET A 1 5.41 -30.65 -9.33
C MET A 1 6.39 -29.81 -10.13
N PHE A 2 6.43 -28.49 -9.88
CA PHE A 2 7.35 -27.56 -10.57
C PHE A 2 8.47 -27.20 -9.59
N PRO A 3 9.75 -27.24 -9.98
CA PRO A 3 10.86 -26.93 -9.10
C PRO A 3 10.88 -25.43 -8.81
N LEU A 4 10.90 -25.08 -7.53
CA LEU A 4 11.22 -23.75 -7.02
C LEU A 4 12.69 -23.46 -7.37
N ALA A 5 12.90 -22.61 -8.37
CA ALA A 5 14.22 -22.07 -8.65
C ALA A 5 14.60 -21.13 -7.48
N ASP A 6 15.66 -21.50 -6.78
CA ASP A 6 16.36 -20.65 -5.81
C ASP A 6 16.90 -19.41 -6.55
N TRP A 7 16.19 -18.30 -6.39
CA TRP A 7 16.65 -17.01 -6.88
C TRP A 7 17.55 -16.39 -5.81
N ASP A 8 18.84 -16.41 -6.07
CA ASP A 8 19.87 -15.89 -5.18
C ASP A 8 19.84 -14.33 -5.20
N ILE A 9 19.29 -13.77 -4.11
CA ILE A 9 19.08 -12.32 -3.93
C ILE A 9 20.41 -11.54 -3.88
N LYS A 10 21.53 -12.24 -3.75
CA LYS A 10 22.87 -11.61 -3.64
C LYS A 10 23.44 -11.10 -4.97
N GLU A 11 22.99 -11.61 -6.10
CA GLU A 11 23.48 -11.14 -7.41
C GLU A 11 22.83 -9.85 -7.88
N GLU A 12 21.58 -9.58 -7.50
CA GLU A 12 20.87 -8.37 -7.94
C GLU A 12 21.33 -7.07 -7.23
N ILE A 13 21.98 -7.21 -6.06
CA ILE A 13 22.53 -6.05 -5.32
C ILE A 13 23.87 -5.56 -5.87
N ARG A 14 24.54 -6.36 -6.70
CA ARG A 14 25.89 -6.05 -7.21
C ARG A 14 25.91 -5.19 -8.47
N LEU A 15 24.77 -4.91 -9.09
CA LEU A 15 24.62 -4.15 -10.34
C LEU A 15 24.24 -2.68 -10.15
N VAL A 16 24.28 -2.16 -8.94
CA VAL A 16 24.11 -0.71 -8.70
C VAL A 16 25.47 -0.15 -8.28
N ASP A 17 26.35 0.05 -9.26
CA ASP A 17 27.54 0.89 -9.08
C ASP A 17 27.10 2.33 -8.78
N PHE A 18 27.40 2.75 -7.58
CA PHE A 18 27.08 4.06 -7.05
C PHE A 18 28.12 5.07 -7.55
N ASP A 19 27.81 5.82 -8.60
CA ASP A 19 28.64 6.92 -9.08
C ASP A 19 28.20 8.22 -8.39
N PRO A 20 29.04 8.83 -7.50
CA PRO A 20 28.61 9.92 -6.62
C PRO A 20 28.58 11.31 -7.25
N LEU A 21 28.76 11.48 -8.57
CA LEU A 21 28.99 12.79 -9.18
C LEU A 21 28.04 13.21 -10.31
N ALA A 22 27.00 12.44 -10.64
CA ALA A 22 26.03 12.84 -11.64
C ALA A 22 24.72 13.34 -11.03
N GLY A 23 24.43 14.61 -11.21
CA GLY A 23 23.25 15.34 -10.67
C GLY A 23 21.89 14.91 -11.22
N ILE A 24 21.53 13.60 -11.08
CA ILE A 24 20.22 13.06 -11.47
C ILE A 24 19.50 12.58 -10.21
N ARG A 25 19.03 13.54 -9.41
CA ARG A 25 18.39 13.31 -8.09
C ARG A 25 16.91 12.90 -8.13
N THR A 26 16.28 12.71 -9.28
CA THR A 26 14.82 12.56 -9.34
C THR A 26 14.31 11.20 -9.82
N LYS A 27 15.03 10.48 -10.70
CA LYS A 27 14.51 9.20 -11.23
C LYS A 27 14.91 7.97 -10.41
N THR A 28 16.11 7.96 -9.83
CA THR A 28 16.57 6.82 -9.00
C THR A 28 15.88 6.73 -7.65
N SER A 29 15.43 7.84 -7.08
CA SER A 29 14.68 7.84 -5.82
C SER A 29 13.28 7.21 -5.96
N ILE A 30 12.64 7.38 -7.10
CA ILE A 30 11.31 6.82 -7.39
C ILE A 30 11.41 5.32 -7.60
N LEU A 31 12.40 4.86 -8.36
CA LEU A 31 12.61 3.43 -8.62
C LEU A 31 12.99 2.66 -7.34
N CYS A 32 13.85 3.22 -6.51
CA CYS A 32 14.24 2.64 -5.22
C CYS A 32 13.05 2.57 -4.24
N ARG A 33 12.16 3.55 -4.27
CA ARG A 33 10.94 3.56 -3.46
C ARG A 33 9.91 2.54 -3.96
N HIS A 34 9.72 2.38 -5.27
CA HIS A 34 8.85 1.34 -5.84
C HIS A 34 9.34 -0.07 -5.47
N ILE A 35 10.64 -0.30 -5.47
CA ILE A 35 11.22 -1.58 -5.04
C ILE A 35 10.98 -1.80 -3.55
N GLN A 36 11.09 -0.78 -2.69
CA GLN A 36 10.80 -0.88 -1.27
C GLN A 36 9.32 -1.14 -0.99
N THR A 37 8.39 -0.50 -1.71
CA THR A 37 6.95 -0.75 -1.56
C THR A 37 6.54 -2.13 -2.05
N LEU A 38 7.09 -2.60 -3.17
CA LEU A 38 6.89 -3.97 -3.66
C LEU A 38 7.47 -5.01 -2.69
N PHE A 39 8.61 -4.72 -2.06
CA PHE A 39 9.21 -5.60 -1.05
C PHE A 39 8.36 -5.65 0.22
N HIS A 40 7.80 -4.53 0.64
CA HIS A 40 6.88 -4.47 1.79
C HIS A 40 5.57 -5.22 1.50
N PHE A 41 5.01 -5.07 0.31
CA PHE A 41 3.82 -5.80 -0.14
C PHE A 41 4.07 -7.32 -0.19
N ARG A 42 5.23 -7.74 -0.70
CA ARG A 42 5.64 -9.16 -0.76
C ARG A 42 5.87 -9.75 0.64
N LEU A 43 6.38 -8.95 1.57
CA LEU A 43 6.56 -9.34 2.98
C LEU A 43 5.21 -9.47 3.70
N VAL A 44 4.29 -8.54 3.47
CA VAL A 44 2.92 -8.57 4.03
C VAL A 44 2.14 -9.72 3.43
N ALA A 45 2.23 -9.96 2.12
CA ALA A 45 1.58 -11.09 1.45
C ALA A 45 2.10 -12.46 1.96
N ARG A 46 3.42 -12.64 2.10
CA ARG A 46 4.00 -13.85 2.71
C ARG A 46 3.59 -14.06 4.16
N ARG A 47 3.49 -12.98 4.92
CA ARG A 47 3.04 -13.04 6.32
C ARG A 47 1.55 -13.38 6.42
N LEU A 48 0.74 -12.98 5.42
CA LEU A 48 -0.65 -13.37 5.30
C LEU A 48 -0.83 -14.86 5.00
N GLU A 49 -0.02 -15.42 4.10
CA GLU A 49 -0.06 -16.87 3.78
C GLU A 49 0.27 -17.74 5.00
N LEU A 50 1.27 -17.34 5.80
CA LEU A 50 1.63 -18.05 7.03
C LEU A 50 0.54 -17.97 8.12
N LEU A 51 -0.23 -16.88 8.18
CA LEU A 51 -1.32 -16.70 9.14
C LEU A 51 -2.60 -17.46 8.76
N ILE A 52 -2.85 -17.69 7.46
CA ILE A 52 -3.99 -18.48 6.97
C ILE A 52 -3.81 -19.96 7.29
N MET A 53 -2.58 -20.45 7.27
CA MET A 53 -2.27 -21.87 7.56
C MET A 53 -2.29 -22.23 9.05
N SER A 54 -2.29 -21.26 9.96
CA SER A 54 -2.16 -21.46 11.42
C SER A 54 -3.48 -21.47 12.20
N GLY A 55 -4.60 -21.80 11.58
CA GLY A 55 -5.93 -21.65 12.16
C GLY A 55 -6.62 -22.92 12.66
N ARG A 56 -6.06 -23.72 13.61
CA ARG A 56 -6.83 -24.69 14.37
C ARG A 56 -6.20 -24.99 15.75
N GLY A 57 -6.69 -24.29 16.77
CA GLY A 57 -6.32 -24.58 18.15
C GLY A 57 -7.39 -24.04 19.10
N LYS A 58 -8.33 -24.91 19.49
CA LYS A 58 -9.36 -24.66 20.50
C LYS A 58 -8.73 -24.80 21.89
N GLY A 59 -8.25 -23.71 22.46
CA GLY A 59 -7.75 -23.67 23.82
C GLY A 59 -8.43 -22.54 24.60
N LYS A 60 -9.31 -22.88 25.57
CA LYS A 60 -9.95 -21.95 26.47
C LYS A 60 -8.98 -21.62 27.59
N ALA A 61 -8.23 -20.53 27.46
CA ALA A 61 -7.41 -19.97 28.52
C ALA A 61 -8.04 -18.67 29.07
N LYS A 62 -8.23 -18.66 30.40
CA LYS A 62 -8.81 -17.62 31.22
C LYS A 62 -7.79 -16.47 31.37
N GLY A 63 -8.19 -15.24 31.00
CA GLY A 63 -7.56 -14.05 31.58
C GLY A 63 -6.50 -13.29 30.80
N THR A 64 -6.16 -13.63 29.54
CA THR A 64 -5.32 -12.78 28.69
C THR A 64 -6.18 -11.88 27.82
N LYS A 65 -5.92 -10.55 27.82
CA LYS A 65 -6.56 -9.60 26.89
C LYS A 65 -6.43 -10.17 25.48
N SER A 66 -7.55 -10.54 24.86
CA SER A 66 -7.54 -11.17 23.54
C SER A 66 -6.99 -10.16 22.54
N LYS A 67 -5.89 -10.51 21.86
CA LYS A 67 -5.33 -9.68 20.79
C LYS A 67 -6.37 -9.49 19.68
N SER A 68 -6.54 -8.25 19.22
CA SER A 68 -7.45 -7.94 18.12
C SER A 68 -7.06 -8.68 16.84
N ARG A 69 -8.00 -8.90 15.93
CA ARG A 69 -7.69 -9.50 14.62
C ARG A 69 -6.69 -8.67 13.82
N SER A 70 -6.79 -7.34 13.89
CA SER A 70 -5.84 -6.41 13.27
C SER A 70 -4.43 -6.59 13.86
N SER A 71 -4.30 -6.66 15.18
CA SER A 71 -3.01 -6.89 15.85
C SER A 71 -2.40 -8.25 15.50
N ARG A 72 -3.21 -9.29 15.30
CA ARG A 72 -2.72 -10.61 14.85
C ARG A 72 -2.19 -10.56 13.41
N ALA A 73 -2.85 -9.80 12.54
CA ALA A 73 -2.46 -9.61 11.15
C ALA A 73 -1.33 -8.57 10.98
N GLY A 74 -0.96 -7.83 12.03
CA GLY A 74 0.01 -6.74 11.95
C GLY A 74 -0.49 -5.53 11.17
N LEU A 75 -1.81 -5.31 11.12
CA LEU A 75 -2.47 -4.24 10.40
C LEU A 75 -2.96 -3.14 11.35
N GLN A 76 -2.95 -1.90 10.88
CA GLN A 76 -3.54 -0.75 11.56
C GLN A 76 -5.04 -0.66 11.28
N PHE A 77 -5.49 -1.07 10.08
CA PHE A 77 -6.90 -1.02 9.70
C PHE A 77 -7.74 -2.04 10.49
N PRO A 78 -8.99 -1.69 10.80
CA PRO A 78 -9.85 -2.46 11.70
C PRO A 78 -10.49 -3.66 11.00
N VAL A 79 -9.82 -4.81 10.97
CA VAL A 79 -10.31 -6.07 10.35
C VAL A 79 -11.71 -6.44 10.84
N GLY A 80 -12.01 -6.23 12.14
CA GLY A 80 -13.32 -6.52 12.71
C GLY A 80 -14.45 -5.66 12.14
N ARG A 81 -14.18 -4.39 11.88
CA ARG A 81 -15.15 -3.44 11.29
C ARG A 81 -15.41 -3.78 9.82
N ILE A 82 -14.35 -4.08 9.08
CA ILE A 82 -14.44 -4.50 7.68
C ILE A 82 -15.25 -5.78 7.55
N HIS A 83 -15.03 -6.78 8.41
CA HIS A 83 -15.83 -8.01 8.42
C HIS A 83 -17.32 -7.75 8.67
N ARG A 84 -17.63 -6.85 9.60
CA ARG A 84 -19.02 -6.46 9.87
C ARG A 84 -19.66 -5.77 8.66
N LEU A 85 -18.94 -4.87 7.99
CA LEU A 85 -19.41 -4.18 6.79
C LEU A 85 -19.62 -5.12 5.62
N LEU A 86 -18.70 -6.07 5.41
CA LEU A 86 -18.86 -7.10 4.38
C LEU A 86 -20.12 -7.94 4.58
N ARG A 87 -20.42 -8.32 5.83
CA ARG A 87 -21.66 -9.06 6.14
C ARG A 87 -22.92 -8.20 5.97
N LYS A 88 -22.85 -6.93 6.36
CA LYS A 88 -23.98 -6.00 6.23
C LYS A 88 -24.28 -5.65 4.77
N GLY A 89 -23.27 -5.66 3.90
CA GLY A 89 -23.39 -5.30 2.48
C GLY A 89 -24.07 -6.37 1.60
N ASN A 90 -24.40 -7.55 2.14
CA ASN A 90 -25.06 -8.65 1.43
C ASN A 90 -24.38 -9.04 0.11
N TYR A 91 -23.04 -8.99 0.05
CA TYR A 91 -22.28 -9.37 -1.13
C TYR A 91 -22.26 -10.89 -1.37
N ALA A 92 -22.41 -11.66 -0.29
CA ALA A 92 -22.47 -13.11 -0.34
C ALA A 92 -23.20 -13.64 0.92
N GLU A 93 -23.74 -14.86 0.83
CA GLU A 93 -24.39 -15.54 1.97
C GLU A 93 -23.41 -15.75 3.14
N ARG A 94 -22.14 -16.03 2.84
CA ARG A 94 -21.10 -16.27 3.84
C ARG A 94 -19.82 -15.53 3.51
N VAL A 95 -19.12 -15.00 4.51
CA VAL A 95 -17.84 -14.32 4.40
C VAL A 95 -16.78 -15.10 5.16
N GLY A 96 -15.77 -15.60 4.45
CA GLY A 96 -14.64 -16.32 5.03
C GLY A 96 -13.80 -15.42 5.96
N ALA A 97 -13.11 -16.02 6.93
CA ALA A 97 -12.34 -15.29 7.92
C ALA A 97 -11.13 -14.53 7.34
N GLY A 98 -10.55 -15.00 6.24
CA GLY A 98 -9.42 -14.37 5.56
C GLY A 98 -9.79 -13.16 4.71
N ALA A 99 -11.00 -13.11 4.14
CA ALA A 99 -11.42 -12.03 3.26
C ALA A 99 -11.32 -10.62 3.89
N PRO A 100 -11.80 -10.38 5.11
CA PRO A 100 -11.66 -9.07 5.74
C PRO A 100 -10.22 -8.71 6.12
N VAL A 101 -9.35 -9.70 6.33
CA VAL A 101 -7.93 -9.46 6.59
C VAL A 101 -7.25 -8.99 5.30
N TYR A 102 -7.48 -9.69 4.20
CA TYR A 102 -6.93 -9.30 2.90
C TYR A 102 -7.43 -7.92 2.47
N LEU A 103 -8.73 -7.66 2.59
CA LEU A 103 -9.30 -6.36 2.22
C LEU A 103 -8.75 -5.23 3.09
N ALA A 104 -8.56 -5.47 4.40
CA ALA A 104 -7.92 -4.51 5.30
C ALA A 104 -6.49 -4.18 4.86
N ALA A 105 -5.72 -5.21 4.48
CA ALA A 105 -4.34 -5.04 4.01
C ALA A 105 -4.26 -4.23 2.71
N VAL A 106 -5.14 -4.51 1.75
CA VAL A 106 -5.20 -3.75 0.49
C VAL A 106 -5.55 -2.29 0.74
N LEU A 107 -6.55 -2.02 1.57
CA LEU A 107 -6.96 -0.64 1.90
C LEU A 107 -5.85 0.11 2.64
N GLU A 108 -5.17 -0.54 3.57
CA GLU A 108 -4.03 0.05 4.30
C GLU A 108 -2.89 0.38 3.34
N TYR A 109 -2.54 -0.53 2.44
CA TYR A 109 -1.51 -0.33 1.44
C TYR A 109 -1.82 0.84 0.50
N LEU A 110 -3.00 0.84 -0.13
CA LEU A 110 -3.38 1.90 -1.07
C LEU A 110 -3.44 3.28 -0.39
N SER A 111 -3.96 3.34 0.83
CA SER A 111 -4.00 4.61 1.57
C SER A 111 -2.60 5.09 1.98
N ALA A 112 -1.69 4.19 2.34
CA ALA A 112 -0.31 4.54 2.67
C ALA A 112 0.42 5.09 1.45
N GLU A 113 0.28 4.47 0.27
CA GLU A 113 0.88 4.94 -0.99
C GLU A 113 0.41 6.34 -1.37
N ILE A 114 -0.91 6.54 -1.40
CA ILE A 114 -1.48 7.87 -1.70
C ILE A 114 -1.00 8.92 -0.70
N LEU A 115 -0.93 8.60 0.59
CA LEU A 115 -0.50 9.54 1.62
C LEU A 115 1.00 9.82 1.56
N GLU A 116 1.83 8.86 1.19
CA GLU A 116 3.27 9.08 0.98
C GLU A 116 3.50 10.08 -0.16
N LEU A 117 2.86 9.86 -1.31
CA LEU A 117 2.97 10.76 -2.47
C LEU A 117 2.38 12.15 -2.17
N ALA A 118 1.23 12.21 -1.48
CA ALA A 118 0.64 13.49 -1.07
C ALA A 118 1.51 14.23 -0.05
N GLY A 119 2.17 13.51 0.85
CA GLY A 119 3.13 14.06 1.80
C GLY A 119 4.36 14.65 1.10
N ASN A 120 4.86 13.99 0.06
CA ASN A 120 5.94 14.51 -0.77
C ASN A 120 5.49 15.80 -1.50
N ALA A 121 4.29 15.79 -2.12
CA ALA A 121 3.73 16.97 -2.79
C ALA A 121 3.53 18.14 -1.80
N ALA A 122 3.11 17.89 -0.57
CA ALA A 122 2.99 18.92 0.46
C ALA A 122 4.36 19.51 0.82
N ARG A 123 5.38 18.66 0.96
CA ARG A 123 6.74 19.07 1.29
C ARG A 123 7.38 19.90 0.17
N ASP A 124 7.18 19.52 -1.09
CA ASP A 124 7.64 20.26 -2.25
C ASP A 124 7.00 21.66 -2.31
N ASN A 125 5.73 21.77 -1.90
CA ASN A 125 5.02 23.04 -1.75
C ASN A 125 5.34 23.77 -0.43
N LYS A 126 6.32 23.32 0.35
CA LYS A 126 6.72 23.90 1.64
C LYS A 126 5.55 23.99 2.64
N LYS A 127 4.64 23.03 2.60
CA LYS A 127 3.49 22.93 3.50
C LYS A 127 3.68 21.77 4.48
N SER A 128 3.27 21.98 5.72
CA SER A 128 3.28 20.95 6.77
C SER A 128 1.98 20.15 6.83
N ARG A 129 0.94 20.59 6.12
CA ARG A 129 -0.40 19.99 6.13
C ARG A 129 -0.73 19.45 4.75
N ILE A 130 -1.20 18.21 4.70
CA ILE A 130 -1.78 17.62 3.48
C ILE A 130 -3.17 18.22 3.27
N ILE A 131 -3.42 18.73 2.08
CA ILE A 131 -4.72 19.27 1.64
C ILE A 131 -5.18 18.52 0.39
N PRO A 132 -6.46 18.59 -0.02
CA PRO A 132 -6.96 17.89 -1.21
C PRO A 132 -6.17 18.18 -2.48
N ARG A 133 -5.61 19.37 -2.61
CA ARG A 133 -4.70 19.73 -3.71
C ARG A 133 -3.50 18.78 -3.80
N HIS A 134 -2.90 18.42 -2.66
CA HIS A 134 -1.75 17.53 -2.64
C HIS A 134 -2.15 16.09 -3.01
N LEU A 135 -3.34 15.64 -2.61
CA LEU A 135 -3.89 14.36 -3.05
C LEU A 135 -4.12 14.33 -4.57
N GLN A 136 -4.67 15.42 -5.13
CA GLN A 136 -4.87 15.54 -6.56
C GLN A 136 -3.55 15.49 -7.33
N LEU A 137 -2.53 16.23 -6.87
CA LEU A 137 -1.19 16.21 -7.47
C LEU A 137 -0.58 14.81 -7.39
N ALA A 138 -0.67 14.14 -6.24
CA ALA A 138 -0.17 12.78 -6.05
C ALA A 138 -0.82 11.78 -7.01
N VAL A 139 -2.15 11.75 -7.07
CA VAL A 139 -2.92 10.81 -7.90
C VAL A 139 -2.70 11.05 -9.39
N ARG A 140 -2.64 12.32 -9.83
CA ARG A 140 -2.53 12.63 -11.27
C ARG A 140 -1.11 12.55 -11.82
N ASN A 141 -0.09 12.69 -10.96
CA ASN A 141 1.31 12.55 -11.35
C ASN A 141 1.82 11.10 -11.34
N ASP A 142 1.13 10.22 -10.61
CA ASP A 142 1.42 8.79 -10.61
C ASP A 142 0.59 8.09 -11.69
N GLU A 143 1.23 7.33 -12.57
CA GLU A 143 0.58 6.70 -13.72
C GLU A 143 -0.43 5.63 -13.29
N GLU A 144 -0.06 4.82 -12.30
CA GLU A 144 -0.89 3.71 -11.82
C GLU A 144 -2.10 4.21 -11.03
N LEU A 145 -1.89 5.16 -10.11
CA LEU A 145 -2.98 5.78 -9.36
C LEU A 145 -3.92 6.58 -10.26
N ASN A 146 -3.39 7.27 -11.26
CA ASN A 146 -4.20 7.99 -12.22
C ASN A 146 -5.09 7.05 -13.04
N LYS A 147 -4.57 5.89 -13.42
CA LYS A 147 -5.35 4.84 -14.10
C LYS A 147 -6.40 4.21 -13.19
N LEU A 148 -6.01 3.89 -11.94
CA LEU A 148 -6.92 3.29 -10.96
C LEU A 148 -8.07 4.23 -10.60
N LEU A 149 -7.78 5.53 -10.45
CA LEU A 149 -8.72 6.57 -10.07
C LEU A 149 -9.16 7.43 -11.28
N ALA A 150 -9.12 6.87 -12.48
CA ALA A 150 -9.64 7.52 -13.67
C ALA A 150 -11.14 7.83 -13.50
N GLY A 151 -11.56 9.04 -13.80
CA GLY A 151 -12.94 9.48 -13.63
C GLY A 151 -13.35 9.86 -12.20
N VAL A 152 -12.47 9.74 -11.21
CA VAL A 152 -12.72 10.22 -9.85
C VAL A 152 -12.39 11.70 -9.76
N THR A 153 -13.32 12.49 -9.21
CA THR A 153 -13.13 13.93 -8.94
C THR A 153 -12.82 14.14 -7.46
N ILE A 154 -11.71 14.81 -7.16
CA ILE A 154 -11.33 15.19 -5.80
C ILE A 154 -11.78 16.62 -5.57
N ALA A 155 -12.76 16.84 -4.69
CA ALA A 155 -13.25 18.18 -4.34
C ALA A 155 -12.09 19.04 -3.81
N GLN A 156 -11.99 20.31 -4.26
CA GLN A 156 -10.90 21.24 -3.94
C GLN A 156 -9.50 20.78 -4.45
N GLY A 157 -9.43 19.79 -5.34
CA GLY A 157 -8.17 19.29 -5.89
C GLY A 157 -7.59 20.13 -7.02
N GLY A 158 -8.43 20.85 -7.77
CA GLY A 158 -8.02 21.59 -8.97
C GLY A 158 -7.55 20.69 -10.11
N VAL A 159 -6.78 21.26 -11.01
CA VAL A 159 -6.19 20.56 -12.16
C VAL A 159 -4.66 20.60 -12.12
N LEU A 160 -3.99 19.72 -12.85
CA LEU A 160 -2.53 19.77 -13.00
C LEU A 160 -2.11 21.08 -13.71
N PRO A 161 -1.00 21.72 -13.32
CA PRO A 161 -0.39 22.78 -14.10
C PRO A 161 0.02 22.24 -15.45
N ASN A 162 -0.54 22.77 -16.51
CA ASN A 162 -0.19 22.41 -17.88
C ASN A 162 -0.20 23.66 -18.75
N ILE A 163 0.96 23.98 -19.31
CA ILE A 163 1.13 25.09 -20.26
C ILE A 163 1.37 24.48 -21.63
N GLN A 164 0.53 24.80 -22.60
CA GLN A 164 0.70 24.32 -23.96
C GLN A 164 1.92 25.01 -24.59
N ALA A 165 2.76 24.22 -25.29
CA ALA A 165 3.98 24.73 -25.93
C ALA A 165 3.72 25.63 -27.15
N VAL A 166 2.48 25.73 -27.57
CA VAL A 166 2.06 26.58 -28.74
C VAL A 166 1.33 27.81 -28.21
N LEU A 167 2.10 28.80 -27.87
CA LEU A 167 1.68 30.19 -27.74
C LEU A 167 2.78 31.07 -28.30
#